data_ff235af3f642760cf74ada0c0a7037ec
#
_entry.id   ff235af3f642760cf74ada0c0a7037ec
#
_cell.length_a   1.000
_cell.length_b   1.000
_cell.length_c   1.000
_cell.angle_alpha   90.00
_cell.angle_beta   90.00
_cell.angle_gamma   90.00
#
_symmetry.space_group_name_H-M   'P 1'
#
loop_
_entity.id
_entity.type
_entity.pdbx_description
1 polymer ?
#
loop_
_entity_poly.entity_id
_entity_poly.type
_entity_poly.pdbx_seq_one_letter_code
_entity_poly.pdbx_strand_id
1 'polypeptide(L)' 'MKVAVLYGGTSSERPVSLVSGEAAISALREKGHDVTPVDVGPDLAVTIQALRAVAPDVVFNALHGPKGEDGAIQGVLEW' A
#
# COMPACT_ATOMS: atom_id res chain seq x y z
N MET A 1 2.44 -1.86 -16.35
CA MET A 1 3.31 -1.94 -15.16
C MET A 1 2.52 -2.53 -14.01
N LYS A 2 3.13 -3.40 -13.25
CA LYS A 2 2.47 -4.02 -12.09
C LYS A 2 2.70 -3.16 -10.86
N VAL A 3 1.60 -2.65 -10.27
CA VAL A 3 1.65 -1.71 -9.14
C VAL A 3 0.92 -2.31 -7.95
N ALA A 4 1.56 -2.32 -6.78
CA ALA A 4 0.89 -2.61 -5.52
C ALA A 4 0.55 -1.29 -4.83
N VAL A 5 -0.67 -1.16 -4.35
CA VAL A 5 -1.09 0.02 -3.59
C VAL A 5 -1.27 -0.39 -2.14
N LEU A 6 -0.44 0.17 -1.26
CA LEU A 6 -0.56 -0.01 0.19
C LEU A 6 -1.52 1.02 0.74
N TYR A 7 -2.54 0.58 1.46
CA TYR A 7 -3.53 1.49 2.03
C TYR A 7 -4.12 0.88 3.30
N GLY A 8 -4.94 1.65 4.01
CA GLY A 8 -5.52 1.22 5.27
C GLY A 8 -4.63 1.55 6.46
N GLY A 9 -3.87 0.57 6.91
CA GLY A 9 -3.03 0.74 8.10
C GLY A 9 -3.81 0.59 9.38
N THR A 10 -3.15 0.84 10.51
CA THR A 10 -3.72 0.61 11.84
C THR A 10 -3.92 1.88 12.67
N SER A 11 -3.58 3.03 12.12
CA SER A 11 -3.74 4.31 12.82
C SER A 11 -5.18 4.82 12.75
N SER A 12 -5.47 5.89 13.49
CA SER A 12 -6.77 6.58 13.43
C SER A 12 -7.04 7.17 12.05
N GLU A 13 -6.00 7.27 11.20
CA GLU A 13 -6.11 7.76 9.83
C GLU A 13 -6.52 6.67 8.83
N ARG A 14 -6.80 5.44 9.29
CA ARG A 14 -7.22 4.35 8.41
C ARG A 14 -8.37 4.72 7.47
N PRO A 15 -9.45 5.38 7.92
CA PRO A 15 -10.54 5.75 7.00
C PRO A 15 -10.08 6.67 5.88
N VAL A 16 -9.17 7.60 6.17
CA VAL A 16 -8.61 8.50 5.17
C VAL A 16 -7.76 7.72 4.17
N SER A 17 -6.93 6.81 4.68
CA SER A 17 -6.07 5.99 3.84
C SER A 17 -6.88 5.07 2.92
N LEU A 18 -8.00 4.53 3.38
CA LEU A 18 -8.86 3.71 2.54
C LEU A 18 -9.43 4.51 1.37
N VAL A 19 -9.85 5.75 1.61
CA VAL A 19 -10.36 6.63 0.55
C VAL A 19 -9.25 7.00 -0.43
N SER A 20 -8.08 7.41 0.08
CA SER A 20 -6.93 7.78 -0.76
C SER A 20 -6.45 6.59 -1.59
N GLY A 21 -6.39 5.42 -0.97
CA GLY A 21 -5.96 4.20 -1.65
C GLY A 21 -6.90 3.82 -2.78
N GLU A 22 -8.19 3.88 -2.54
CA GLU A 22 -9.19 3.58 -3.58
C GLU A 22 -9.10 4.54 -4.76
N ALA A 23 -8.89 5.84 -4.49
CA ALA A 23 -8.72 6.83 -5.53
C ALA A 23 -7.45 6.55 -6.36
N ALA A 24 -6.36 6.19 -5.70
CA ALA A 24 -5.11 5.83 -6.38
C ALA A 24 -5.27 4.58 -7.24
N ILE A 25 -5.95 3.56 -6.73
CA ILE A 25 -6.22 2.32 -7.46
C ILE A 25 -7.00 2.62 -8.74
N SER A 26 -8.08 3.41 -8.64
CA SER A 26 -8.89 3.78 -9.80
C SER A 26 -8.08 4.54 -10.84
N ALA A 27 -7.32 5.54 -10.39
CA ALA A 27 -6.52 6.38 -11.30
C ALA A 27 -5.46 5.56 -12.04
N LEU A 28 -4.79 4.65 -11.33
CA LEU A 28 -3.76 3.82 -11.93
C LEU A 28 -4.34 2.81 -12.92
N ARG A 29 -5.50 2.24 -12.61
CA ARG A 29 -6.19 1.33 -13.52
C ARG A 29 -6.66 2.03 -14.78
N GLU A 30 -7.11 3.27 -14.67
CA GLU A 30 -7.50 4.07 -15.84
C GLU A 30 -6.32 4.30 -16.79
N LYS A 31 -5.11 4.34 -16.25
CA LYS A 31 -3.90 4.50 -17.07
C LYS A 31 -3.37 3.17 -17.61
N GLY A 32 -4.07 2.08 -17.39
CA GLY A 32 -3.71 0.78 -17.95
C GLY A 32 -2.74 -0.04 -17.12
N HIS A 33 -2.47 0.35 -15.86
CA HIS A 33 -1.60 -0.43 -15.00
C HIS A 33 -2.34 -1.61 -14.37
N ASP A 34 -1.59 -2.68 -14.11
CA ASP A 34 -2.09 -3.84 -13.37
C ASP A 34 -1.93 -3.56 -11.88
N VAL A 35 -3.03 -3.23 -11.21
CA VAL A 35 -3.00 -2.75 -9.83
C VAL A 35 -3.53 -3.81 -8.87
N THR A 36 -2.74 -4.12 -7.85
CA THR A 36 -3.14 -5.01 -6.76
C THR A 36 -3.25 -4.19 -5.47
N PRO A 37 -4.45 -4.08 -4.88
CA PRO A 37 -4.61 -3.41 -3.60
C PRO A 37 -4.07 -4.29 -2.47
N VAL A 38 -3.35 -3.68 -1.53
CA VAL A 38 -2.85 -4.36 -0.34
C VAL A 38 -3.34 -3.60 0.89
N ASP A 39 -4.33 -4.15 1.57
CA ASP A 39 -4.86 -3.58 2.82
C ASP A 39 -3.89 -3.93 3.95
N VAL A 40 -3.17 -2.94 4.45
CA VAL A 40 -2.16 -3.13 5.48
C VAL A 40 -2.82 -3.22 6.85
N GLY A 41 -2.62 -4.36 7.51
CA GLY A 41 -3.08 -4.59 8.87
C GLY A 41 -1.96 -4.46 9.88
N PRO A 42 -2.18 -4.93 11.12
CA PRO A 42 -1.18 -4.81 12.19
C PRO A 42 0.01 -5.76 12.04
N ASP A 43 -0.12 -6.81 11.24
CA ASP A 43 0.94 -7.82 11.09
C ASP A 43 1.79 -7.51 9.85
N LEU A 44 2.99 -7.01 10.10
CA LEU A 44 3.93 -6.65 9.04
C LEU A 44 4.33 -7.87 8.19
N ALA A 45 4.41 -9.05 8.79
CA ALA A 45 4.75 -10.26 8.04
C ALA A 45 3.71 -10.58 6.97
N VAL A 46 2.43 -10.36 7.25
CA VAL A 46 1.35 -10.55 6.27
C VAL A 46 1.52 -9.59 5.10
N THR A 47 1.85 -8.33 5.38
CA THR A 47 2.10 -7.32 4.34
C THR A 47 3.28 -7.72 3.46
N ILE A 48 4.37 -8.17 4.06
CA ILE A 48 5.56 -8.61 3.32
C ILE A 48 5.21 -9.80 2.42
N GLN A 49 4.48 -10.77 2.93
CA GLN A 49 4.06 -11.94 2.15
C GLN A 49 3.18 -11.53 0.96
N ALA A 50 2.26 -10.60 1.17
CA ALA A 50 1.40 -10.11 0.11
C ALA A 50 2.22 -9.43 -1.00
N LEU A 51 3.19 -8.61 -0.62
CA LEU A 51 4.07 -7.94 -1.59
C LEU A 51 4.91 -8.93 -2.37
N ARG A 52 5.42 -9.96 -1.72
CA ARG A 52 6.19 -11.01 -2.40
C ARG A 52 5.34 -11.79 -3.39
N ALA A 53 4.09 -12.06 -3.03
CA ALA A 53 3.18 -12.79 -3.92
C ALA A 53 2.83 -11.95 -5.16
N VAL A 54 2.65 -10.65 -5.00
CA VAL A 54 2.35 -9.74 -6.11
C VAL A 54 3.57 -9.51 -7.00
N ALA A 55 4.76 -9.43 -6.39
CA ALA A 55 6.02 -9.09 -7.07
C ALA A 55 5.87 -7.84 -7.96
N PRO A 56 5.50 -6.69 -7.36
CA PRO A 56 5.22 -5.51 -8.15
C PRO A 56 6.48 -4.84 -8.70
N ASP A 57 6.33 -4.11 -9.81
CA ASP A 57 7.39 -3.25 -10.32
C ASP A 57 7.54 -1.98 -9.50
N VAL A 58 6.40 -1.47 -8.98
CA VAL A 58 6.35 -0.23 -8.19
C VAL A 58 5.35 -0.43 -7.05
N VAL A 59 5.64 0.18 -5.91
CA VAL A 59 4.72 0.22 -4.77
C VAL A 59 4.30 1.67 -4.54
N PHE A 60 2.99 1.90 -4.53
CA PHE A 60 2.40 3.19 -4.20
C PHE A 60 1.96 3.15 -2.74
N ASN A 61 2.49 4.04 -1.91
CA ASN A 61 2.18 4.08 -0.49
C ASN A 61 1.14 5.15 -0.19
N ALA A 62 -0.09 4.72 0.10
CA ALA A 62 -1.19 5.61 0.48
C ALA A 62 -1.49 5.53 1.98
N LEU A 63 -0.56 5.02 2.78
CA LEU A 63 -0.72 4.95 4.23
C LEU A 63 -0.62 6.32 4.87
N HIS A 64 -1.42 6.53 5.91
CA HIS A 64 -1.42 7.74 6.71
C HIS A 64 -1.18 7.39 8.17
N GLY A 65 -0.69 8.37 8.95
CA GLY A 65 -0.45 8.22 10.37
C GLY A 65 0.98 7.77 10.70
N PRO A 66 1.30 7.64 12.00
CA PRO A 66 2.69 7.45 12.43
C PRO A 66 3.38 6.22 11.85
N LYS A 67 2.66 5.10 11.74
CA LYS A 67 3.27 3.85 11.25
C LYS A 67 3.58 3.89 9.75
N GLY A 68 2.83 4.67 8.97
CA GLY A 68 3.11 4.85 7.56
C GLY A 68 4.16 5.91 7.30
N GLU A 69 4.27 6.89 8.21
CA GLU A 69 5.14 8.05 8.04
C GLU A 69 6.49 7.92 8.75
N ASP A 70 6.58 7.03 9.74
CA ASP A 70 7.78 6.89 10.57
C ASP A 70 8.90 6.04 9.95
N GLY A 71 8.66 5.53 8.76
CA GLY A 71 9.66 4.75 8.03
C GLY A 71 9.59 3.24 8.23
N ALA A 72 8.68 2.74 9.06
CA ALA A 72 8.58 1.28 9.28
C ALA A 72 8.25 0.53 7.99
N ILE A 73 7.25 0.98 7.26
CA ILE A 73 6.89 0.41 5.95
C ILE A 73 7.93 0.78 4.89
N GLN A 74 8.47 2.00 4.93
CA GLN A 74 9.49 2.44 3.99
C GLN A 74 10.74 1.56 4.07
N GLY A 75 11.15 1.17 5.27
CA GLY A 75 12.27 0.26 5.46
C GLY A 75 12.04 -1.10 4.79
N VAL A 76 10.80 -1.59 4.79
CA VAL A 76 10.45 -2.82 4.08
C VAL A 76 10.52 -2.63 2.56
N LEU A 77 10.11 -1.49 2.06
CA LEU A 77 10.05 -1.22 0.61
C LEU A 77 11.42 -0.98 -0.01
N GLU A 78 12.41 -0.59 0.78
CA GLU A 78 13.74 -0.26 0.28
C GLU A 78 14.63 -1.47 0.01
N TRP A 79 14.28 -2.63 0.55
CA TRP A 79 15.09 -3.80 0.31
C TRP A 79 14.67 -4.54 -0.95
#